data_88cfe02b85fd8eb56f9563cbad72897b
#
_entry.id   88cfe02b85fd8eb56f9563cbad72897b
#
_cell.length_a   1.000
_cell.length_b   1.000
_cell.length_c   1.000
_cell.angle_alpha   90.00
_cell.angle_beta   90.00
_cell.angle_gamma   90.00
#
_symmetry.space_group_name_H-M   'P 1'
#
loop_
_entity.id
_entity.type
_entity.pdbx_description
1 polymer ?
#
loop_
_entity_poly.entity_id
_entity_poly.type
_entity_poly.pdbx_seq_one_letter_code
_entity_poly.pdbx_strand_id
1 'polypeptide(L)'
;RWTRGITAVEPELIFNAEGVRPRSWTDLAGAEVAYLQDTGADLALARIRAEHPEVKWTPLDLASADALIAQVDDASIDYAVVMSSDVAIARNIHLSFDVAFAAGPKRELAWALPASQAKLRDSIDAFLDRMRRTGGIAQLTDRYYAPSRGLGRPDAGVLHDRIETVLPDLRKYFEEAQDESGLDWRLLAAIAYQESQWSADATSETGVRGIMQITEDTARQVGLADRLDVQKSISAAARYLRDLRDKLPARIAEPDRTWLMLAAFNIGLGHLEDARVLTQKMKGNPDLWNDVRKALPLLADPEYFAQVKLGYARGGMPVAFVQRVRSYYDILARALPPHVPRLRASTFDAVASP
;
A
#
# COMPACT_ATOMS: atom_id res chain seq x y z
N ARG A 1 -18.11 -4.65 28.74
CA ARG A 1 -17.14 -3.52 28.85
C ARG A 1 -16.18 -3.54 27.66
N TRP A 2 -15.63 -2.38 27.32
CA TRP A 2 -14.73 -2.22 26.18
C TRP A 2 -13.27 -2.17 26.62
N THR A 3 -12.37 -2.67 25.77
CA THR A 3 -10.93 -2.38 25.87
C THR A 3 -10.65 -0.93 25.43
N ARG A 4 -9.41 -0.50 25.53
CA ARG A 4 -8.93 0.71 24.84
C ARG A 4 -9.08 0.54 23.32
N GLY A 5 -9.34 1.63 22.61
CA GLY A 5 -9.50 1.62 21.16
C GLY A 5 -8.25 1.08 20.45
N ILE A 6 -8.39 0.37 19.37
CA ILE A 6 -7.29 -0.20 18.57
C ILE A 6 -6.89 0.81 17.47
N THR A 7 -7.87 1.23 16.70
CA THR A 7 -7.74 2.19 15.60
C THR A 7 -9.02 3.02 15.48
N ALA A 8 -8.94 4.18 14.85
CA ALA A 8 -10.09 5.02 14.60
C ALA A 8 -10.62 4.76 13.18
N VAL A 9 -11.94 4.63 13.07
CA VAL A 9 -12.68 4.52 11.81
C VAL A 9 -13.82 5.53 11.80
N GLU A 10 -14.28 5.91 10.61
CA GLU A 10 -15.41 6.83 10.43
C GLU A 10 -16.34 6.31 9.34
N PRO A 11 -17.64 6.60 9.41
CA PRO A 11 -18.52 6.35 8.29
C PRO A 11 -18.18 7.31 7.15
N GLU A 12 -18.15 6.82 5.92
CA GLU A 12 -17.87 7.58 4.71
C GLU A 12 -19.04 7.43 3.74
N LEU A 13 -19.49 8.54 3.17
CA LEU A 13 -20.41 8.52 2.03
C LEU A 13 -19.60 8.22 0.77
N ILE A 14 -19.95 7.14 0.10
CA ILE A 14 -19.39 6.74 -1.20
C ILE A 14 -20.41 6.97 -2.31
N PHE A 15 -19.92 7.18 -3.52
CA PHE A 15 -20.74 7.42 -4.71
C PHE A 15 -20.08 6.80 -5.95
N ASN A 16 -20.86 6.49 -6.99
CA ASN A 16 -20.29 6.11 -8.27
C ASN A 16 -19.58 7.32 -8.89
N ALA A 17 -18.31 7.18 -9.17
CA ALA A 17 -17.46 8.30 -9.55
C ALA A 17 -17.74 8.83 -10.99
N GLU A 18 -18.60 8.17 -11.78
CA GLU A 18 -19.16 8.70 -13.03
C GLU A 18 -20.38 9.58 -12.76
N GLY A 19 -20.95 9.47 -11.56
CA GLY A 19 -22.08 10.27 -11.10
C GLY A 19 -21.66 11.63 -10.53
N VAL A 20 -22.64 12.32 -9.96
CA VAL A 20 -22.43 13.64 -9.34
C VAL A 20 -21.89 13.47 -7.93
N ARG A 21 -20.72 14.05 -7.63
CA ARG A 21 -20.15 14.08 -6.29
C ARG A 21 -20.91 15.04 -5.38
N PRO A 22 -21.62 14.57 -4.35
CA PRO A 22 -22.25 15.45 -3.36
C PRO A 22 -21.17 16.05 -2.44
N ARG A 23 -21.41 17.28 -1.98
CA ARG A 23 -20.50 18.01 -1.07
C ARG A 23 -21.04 18.05 0.35
N SER A 24 -22.33 17.82 0.51
CA SER A 24 -23.03 17.87 1.78
C SER A 24 -24.29 17.00 1.74
N TRP A 25 -24.90 16.75 2.90
CA TRP A 25 -26.17 16.03 2.97
C TRP A 25 -27.34 16.74 2.26
N THR A 26 -27.29 18.06 2.17
CA THR A 26 -28.32 18.84 1.46
C THR A 26 -28.33 18.59 -0.04
N ASP A 27 -27.20 18.22 -0.62
CA ASP A 27 -27.11 17.86 -2.04
C ASP A 27 -27.80 16.51 -2.35
N LEU A 28 -28.11 15.75 -1.31
CA LEU A 28 -28.75 14.43 -1.38
C LEU A 28 -30.27 14.50 -1.10
N ALA A 29 -30.86 15.69 -1.04
CA ALA A 29 -32.30 15.84 -0.82
C ALA A 29 -33.10 15.07 -1.89
N GLY A 30 -33.91 14.10 -1.45
CA GLY A 30 -34.65 13.19 -2.33
C GLY A 30 -33.89 12.06 -2.98
N ALA A 31 -32.53 12.04 -2.84
CA ALA A 31 -31.72 10.94 -3.30
C ALA A 31 -31.80 9.73 -2.33
N GLU A 32 -31.61 8.55 -2.89
CA GLU A 32 -31.55 7.31 -2.13
C GLU A 32 -30.11 7.06 -1.68
N VAL A 33 -29.92 6.83 -0.36
CA VAL A 33 -28.63 6.51 0.25
C VAL A 33 -28.75 5.18 0.98
N ALA A 34 -28.04 4.18 0.45
CA ALA A 34 -28.02 2.83 1.01
C ALA A 34 -27.04 2.70 2.17
N TYR A 35 -27.32 1.78 3.09
CA TYR A 35 -26.41 1.39 4.16
C TYR A 35 -26.71 -0.04 4.61
N LEU A 36 -25.71 -0.72 5.18
CA LEU A 36 -25.94 -2.05 5.76
C LEU A 36 -26.60 -1.95 7.13
N GLN A 37 -27.72 -2.65 7.27
CA GLN A 37 -28.43 -2.78 8.54
C GLN A 37 -27.57 -3.52 9.59
N ASP A 38 -27.77 -3.18 10.86
CA ASP A 38 -27.10 -3.81 12.02
C ASP A 38 -25.57 -3.75 11.99
N THR A 39 -25.00 -2.76 11.30
CA THR A 39 -23.56 -2.55 11.21
C THR A 39 -23.08 -1.30 11.99
N GLY A 40 -21.76 -1.13 12.03
CA GLY A 40 -21.15 0.09 12.58
C GLY A 40 -21.57 1.36 11.83
N ALA A 41 -21.81 1.27 10.52
CA ALA A 41 -22.33 2.37 9.70
C ALA A 41 -23.77 2.73 10.10
N ASP A 42 -24.64 1.75 10.27
CA ASP A 42 -26.02 1.97 10.71
C ASP A 42 -26.09 2.69 12.08
N LEU A 43 -25.31 2.19 13.05
CA LEU A 43 -25.22 2.83 14.37
C LEU A 43 -24.67 4.26 14.30
N ALA A 44 -23.74 4.53 13.38
CA ALA A 44 -23.18 5.87 13.19
C ALA A 44 -24.19 6.82 12.55
N LEU A 45 -25.02 6.31 11.62
CA LEU A 45 -26.02 7.08 10.89
C LEU A 45 -27.27 7.43 11.70
N ALA A 46 -27.52 6.79 12.83
CA ALA A 46 -28.76 6.98 13.59
C ALA A 46 -29.09 8.47 13.88
N ARG A 47 -28.09 9.26 14.24
CA ARG A 47 -28.24 10.70 14.43
C ARG A 47 -28.40 11.47 13.12
N ILE A 48 -27.61 11.13 12.12
CA ILE A 48 -27.58 11.82 10.82
C ILE A 48 -28.90 11.64 10.09
N ARG A 49 -29.52 10.45 10.17
CA ARG A 49 -30.85 10.20 9.62
C ARG A 49 -31.94 11.08 10.26
N ALA A 50 -31.81 11.37 11.56
CA ALA A 50 -32.72 12.26 12.26
C ALA A 50 -32.50 13.75 11.88
N GLU A 51 -31.26 14.13 11.59
CA GLU A 51 -30.89 15.50 11.18
C GLU A 51 -31.19 15.78 9.70
N HIS A 52 -31.23 14.74 8.85
CA HIS A 52 -31.46 14.81 7.40
C HIS A 52 -32.62 13.93 6.94
N PRO A 53 -33.88 14.25 7.34
CA PRO A 53 -35.05 13.48 6.94
C PRO A 53 -35.42 13.67 5.44
N GLU A 54 -34.80 14.64 4.76
CA GLU A 54 -34.97 14.88 3.32
C GLU A 54 -34.28 13.83 2.45
N VAL A 55 -33.31 13.04 3.02
CA VAL A 55 -32.59 11.93 2.34
C VAL A 55 -33.43 10.67 2.45
N LYS A 56 -33.54 9.90 1.39
CA LYS A 56 -34.16 8.57 1.40
C LYS A 56 -33.18 7.52 1.86
N TRP A 57 -33.26 7.14 3.14
CA TRP A 57 -32.40 6.16 3.75
C TRP A 57 -32.89 4.73 3.49
N THR A 58 -32.07 3.92 2.79
CA THR A 58 -32.42 2.54 2.43
C THR A 58 -31.54 1.55 3.17
N PRO A 59 -32.06 0.88 4.21
CA PRO A 59 -31.33 -0.22 4.86
C PRO A 59 -31.32 -1.44 3.94
N LEU A 60 -30.14 -2.03 3.77
CA LEU A 60 -29.95 -3.26 3.00
C LEU A 60 -29.45 -4.39 3.90
N ASP A 61 -29.94 -5.58 3.64
CA ASP A 61 -29.46 -6.84 4.24
C ASP A 61 -28.58 -7.57 3.22
N LEU A 62 -27.28 -7.23 3.20
CA LEU A 62 -26.27 -7.83 2.34
C LEU A 62 -25.22 -8.54 3.16
N ALA A 63 -24.55 -9.51 2.54
CA ALA A 63 -23.55 -10.35 3.21
C ALA A 63 -22.33 -9.58 3.73
N SER A 64 -22.00 -8.43 3.11
CA SER A 64 -20.81 -7.66 3.50
C SER A 64 -20.87 -6.21 2.98
N ALA A 65 -20.02 -5.35 3.54
CA ALA A 65 -19.81 -4.00 3.01
C ALA A 65 -19.22 -4.02 1.59
N ASP A 66 -18.43 -5.02 1.24
CA ASP A 66 -17.88 -5.22 -0.11
C ASP A 66 -19.00 -5.41 -1.15
N ALA A 67 -20.04 -6.20 -0.80
CA ALA A 67 -21.21 -6.37 -1.67
C ALA A 67 -22.00 -5.07 -1.88
N LEU A 68 -22.06 -4.18 -0.88
CA LEU A 68 -22.67 -2.87 -1.02
C LEU A 68 -21.81 -1.94 -1.89
N ILE A 69 -20.50 -1.95 -1.68
CA ILE A 69 -19.55 -1.16 -2.47
C ILE A 69 -19.56 -1.60 -3.94
N ALA A 70 -19.67 -2.91 -4.21
CA ALA A 70 -19.79 -3.44 -5.57
C ALA A 70 -21.03 -2.87 -6.30
N GLN A 71 -22.17 -2.70 -5.62
CA GLN A 71 -23.38 -2.11 -6.19
C GLN A 71 -23.24 -0.60 -6.47
N VAL A 72 -22.40 0.10 -5.71
CA VAL A 72 -22.05 1.49 -6.03
C VAL A 72 -21.06 1.54 -7.20
N ASP A 73 -20.12 0.60 -7.25
CA ASP A 73 -19.11 0.51 -8.30
C ASP A 73 -19.73 0.24 -9.69
N ASP A 74 -20.73 -0.64 -9.75
CA ASP A 74 -21.44 -0.98 -11.00
C ASP A 74 -22.62 -0.04 -11.31
N ALA A 75 -22.81 1.04 -10.53
CA ALA A 75 -23.86 2.03 -10.65
C ALA A 75 -25.30 1.49 -10.44
N SER A 76 -25.47 0.32 -9.81
CA SER A 76 -26.78 -0.18 -9.38
C SER A 76 -27.35 0.65 -8.21
N ILE A 77 -26.47 1.29 -7.44
CA ILE A 77 -26.77 2.22 -6.35
C ILE A 77 -25.90 3.47 -6.53
N ASP A 78 -26.51 4.67 -6.46
CA ASP A 78 -25.77 5.93 -6.63
C ASP A 78 -24.93 6.29 -5.41
N TYR A 79 -25.48 6.09 -4.20
CA TYR A 79 -24.88 6.53 -2.94
C TYR A 79 -25.03 5.48 -1.85
N ALA A 80 -23.96 5.26 -1.09
CA ALA A 80 -24.01 4.40 0.08
C ALA A 80 -23.13 4.94 1.22
N VAL A 81 -23.41 4.53 2.45
CA VAL A 81 -22.54 4.78 3.60
C VAL A 81 -21.93 3.48 4.08
N VAL A 82 -20.62 3.47 4.16
CA VAL A 82 -19.79 2.34 4.64
C VAL A 82 -18.71 2.86 5.60
N MET A 83 -18.04 1.98 6.30
CA MET A 83 -16.96 2.38 7.19
C MET A 83 -15.65 2.60 6.41
N SER A 84 -14.84 3.56 6.83
CA SER A 84 -13.54 3.89 6.20
C SER A 84 -12.57 2.70 6.14
N SER A 85 -12.71 1.72 7.03
CA SER A 85 -11.98 0.45 6.97
C SER A 85 -12.34 -0.39 5.75
N ASP A 86 -13.65 -0.43 5.41
CA ASP A 86 -14.14 -1.20 4.26
C ASP A 86 -13.76 -0.51 2.95
N VAL A 87 -13.90 0.82 2.90
CA VAL A 87 -13.42 1.65 1.78
C VAL A 87 -11.94 1.41 1.50
N ALA A 88 -11.10 1.39 2.55
CA ALA A 88 -9.67 1.20 2.40
C ALA A 88 -9.30 -0.14 1.78
N ILE A 89 -10.07 -1.19 2.04
CA ILE A 89 -9.87 -2.52 1.44
C ILE A 89 -10.43 -2.56 0.02
N ALA A 90 -11.64 -2.03 -0.18
CA ALA A 90 -12.39 -2.11 -1.42
C ALA A 90 -11.77 -1.34 -2.58
N ARG A 91 -11.06 -0.22 -2.32
CA ARG A 91 -10.43 0.63 -3.34
C ARG A 91 -9.44 -0.09 -4.28
N ASN A 92 -8.92 -1.23 -3.86
CA ASN A 92 -8.04 -2.05 -4.69
C ASN A 92 -8.79 -3.08 -5.57
N ILE A 93 -10.10 -3.20 -5.37
CA ILE A 93 -10.97 -4.18 -6.06
C ILE A 93 -11.98 -3.45 -6.93
N HIS A 94 -12.63 -2.44 -6.37
CA HIS A 94 -13.69 -1.64 -6.98
C HIS A 94 -13.11 -0.29 -7.43
N LEU A 95 -13.21 0.01 -8.70
CA LEU A 95 -12.50 1.14 -9.32
C LEU A 95 -13.42 2.30 -9.70
N SER A 96 -14.73 2.08 -9.73
CA SER A 96 -15.73 3.05 -10.19
C SER A 96 -16.43 3.78 -9.06
N PHE A 97 -16.03 3.59 -7.79
CA PHE A 97 -16.55 4.37 -6.67
C PHE A 97 -15.49 5.34 -6.11
N ASP A 98 -15.95 6.40 -5.46
CA ASP A 98 -15.07 7.30 -4.67
C ASP A 98 -15.78 7.77 -3.40
N VAL A 99 -15.03 8.39 -2.49
CA VAL A 99 -15.56 8.98 -1.25
C VAL A 99 -15.96 10.42 -1.50
N ALA A 100 -17.20 10.75 -1.19
CA ALA A 100 -17.70 12.11 -1.27
C ALA A 100 -17.21 12.93 -0.05
N PHE A 101 -17.53 12.47 1.15
CA PHE A 101 -17.14 13.09 2.41
C PHE A 101 -17.31 12.13 3.60
N ALA A 102 -16.73 12.49 4.76
CA ALA A 102 -16.96 11.77 6.00
C ALA A 102 -18.40 11.92 6.47
N ALA A 103 -19.14 10.81 6.56
CA ALA A 103 -20.55 10.77 6.88
C ALA A 103 -20.84 10.91 8.39
N GLY A 104 -19.83 10.99 9.23
CA GLY A 104 -19.99 11.14 10.68
C GLY A 104 -18.66 11.18 11.42
N PRO A 105 -18.69 11.27 12.75
CA PRO A 105 -17.50 11.41 13.56
C PRO A 105 -16.67 10.12 13.60
N LYS A 106 -15.36 10.27 13.76
CA LYS A 106 -14.43 9.18 14.04
C LYS A 106 -14.80 8.45 15.32
N ARG A 107 -14.72 7.15 15.28
CA ARG A 107 -14.97 6.25 16.41
C ARG A 107 -13.82 5.27 16.55
N GLU A 108 -13.48 4.91 17.77
CA GLU A 108 -12.46 3.90 18.03
C GLU A 108 -13.06 2.50 17.95
N LEU A 109 -12.41 1.61 17.23
CA LEU A 109 -12.66 0.17 17.29
C LEU A 109 -12.03 -0.39 18.56
N ALA A 110 -12.82 -1.12 19.35
CA ALA A 110 -12.40 -1.74 20.60
C ALA A 110 -13.02 -3.14 20.72
N TRP A 111 -12.40 -4.00 21.50
CA TRP A 111 -12.97 -5.30 21.80
C TRP A 111 -13.98 -5.22 22.94
N ALA A 112 -15.12 -5.89 22.76
CA ALA A 112 -16.14 -6.02 23.77
C ALA A 112 -15.89 -7.30 24.62
N LEU A 113 -15.96 -7.15 25.93
CA LEU A 113 -15.75 -8.26 26.88
C LEU A 113 -16.88 -8.30 27.91
N PRO A 114 -17.26 -9.50 28.40
CA PRO A 114 -18.16 -9.62 29.54
C PRO A 114 -17.67 -8.82 30.74
N ALA A 115 -18.58 -8.26 31.52
CA ALA A 115 -18.22 -7.45 32.69
C ALA A 115 -17.41 -8.24 33.74
N SER A 116 -17.60 -9.56 33.81
CA SER A 116 -16.88 -10.47 34.69
C SER A 116 -15.40 -10.71 34.33
N GLN A 117 -14.98 -10.33 33.10
CA GLN A 117 -13.63 -10.58 32.58
C GLN A 117 -12.69 -9.36 32.73
N ALA A 118 -12.73 -8.70 33.91
CA ALA A 118 -11.92 -7.49 34.15
C ALA A 118 -10.41 -7.75 34.00
N LYS A 119 -9.90 -8.88 34.54
CA LYS A 119 -8.47 -9.23 34.45
C LYS A 119 -8.02 -9.46 33.00
N LEU A 120 -8.86 -10.09 32.17
CA LEU A 120 -8.57 -10.29 30.75
C LEU A 120 -8.53 -8.93 30.01
N ARG A 121 -9.50 -8.05 30.27
CA ARG A 121 -9.49 -6.69 29.72
C ARG A 121 -8.19 -5.95 30.06
N ASP A 122 -7.77 -5.96 31.33
CA ASP A 122 -6.57 -5.27 31.78
C ASP A 122 -5.30 -5.83 31.10
N SER A 123 -5.26 -7.15 30.88
CA SER A 123 -4.17 -7.81 30.13
C SER A 123 -4.16 -7.40 28.66
N ILE A 124 -5.33 -7.31 28.02
CA ILE A 124 -5.48 -6.84 26.63
C ILE A 124 -5.07 -5.37 26.52
N ASP A 125 -5.53 -4.52 27.44
CA ASP A 125 -5.17 -3.09 27.43
C ASP A 125 -3.67 -2.90 27.60
N ALA A 126 -3.01 -3.65 28.48
CA ALA A 126 -1.55 -3.64 28.62
C ALA A 126 -0.83 -4.12 27.35
N PHE A 127 -1.36 -5.12 26.65
CA PHE A 127 -0.86 -5.56 25.35
C PHE A 127 -1.01 -4.48 24.27
N LEU A 128 -2.19 -3.89 24.15
CA LEU A 128 -2.46 -2.81 23.19
C LEU A 128 -1.56 -1.60 23.42
N ASP A 129 -1.34 -1.21 24.70
CA ASP A 129 -0.42 -0.13 25.04
C ASP A 129 1.02 -0.43 24.65
N ARG A 130 1.47 -1.68 24.84
CA ARG A 130 2.78 -2.12 24.38
C ARG A 130 2.88 -2.05 22.85
N MET A 131 1.88 -2.58 22.13
CA MET A 131 1.82 -2.55 20.67
C MET A 131 1.81 -1.13 20.12
N ARG A 132 1.17 -0.16 20.81
CA ARG A 132 1.24 1.26 20.41
C ARG A 132 2.64 1.84 20.63
N ARG A 133 3.24 1.62 21.80
CA ARG A 133 4.59 2.12 22.10
C ARG A 133 5.66 1.56 21.18
N THR A 134 5.53 0.32 20.73
CA THR A 134 6.46 -0.32 19.80
C THR A 134 6.14 -0.06 18.32
N GLY A 135 5.07 0.71 18.02
CA GLY A 135 4.64 0.96 16.64
C GLY A 135 3.89 -0.19 15.97
N GLY A 136 3.66 -1.32 16.67
CA GLY A 136 3.05 -2.52 16.08
C GLY A 136 1.62 -2.29 15.58
N ILE A 137 0.78 -1.50 16.28
CA ILE A 137 -0.55 -1.15 15.76
C ILE A 137 -0.44 -0.29 14.50
N ALA A 138 0.44 0.71 14.50
CA ALA A 138 0.65 1.57 13.34
C ALA A 138 1.15 0.76 12.13
N GLN A 139 2.04 -0.21 12.35
CA GLN A 139 2.54 -1.12 11.32
C GLN A 139 1.44 -2.01 10.75
N LEU A 140 0.59 -2.60 11.60
CA LEU A 140 -0.56 -3.40 11.15
C LEU A 140 -1.56 -2.55 10.37
N THR A 141 -1.89 -1.36 10.88
CA THR A 141 -2.80 -0.42 10.18
C THR A 141 -2.22 -0.02 8.83
N ASP A 142 -0.92 0.29 8.78
CA ASP A 142 -0.23 0.61 7.54
C ASP A 142 -0.22 -0.58 6.57
N ARG A 143 -0.02 -1.80 7.07
CA ARG A 143 0.00 -3.00 6.24
C ARG A 143 -1.33 -3.30 5.55
N TYR A 144 -2.43 -3.15 6.27
CA TYR A 144 -3.74 -3.60 5.79
C TYR A 144 -4.62 -2.48 5.20
N TYR A 145 -4.39 -1.21 5.57
CA TYR A 145 -5.26 -0.09 5.18
C TYR A 145 -4.56 1.05 4.44
N ALA A 146 -3.21 1.09 4.41
CA ALA A 146 -2.50 2.18 3.76
C ALA A 146 -2.29 2.01 2.24
N PRO A 147 -2.17 0.80 1.65
CA PRO A 147 -1.91 0.65 0.21
C PRO A 147 -2.92 1.38 -0.68
N SER A 148 -4.20 1.38 -0.29
CA SER A 148 -5.31 1.95 -1.06
C SER A 148 -5.39 3.49 -1.08
N ARG A 149 -4.61 4.20 -0.26
CA ARG A 149 -4.69 5.67 -0.15
C ARG A 149 -3.92 6.43 -1.23
N GLY A 150 -3.15 5.75 -2.08
CA GLY A 150 -2.18 6.37 -2.98
C GLY A 150 -2.48 6.34 -4.47
N LEU A 151 -3.46 5.54 -4.92
CA LEU A 151 -3.82 5.46 -6.34
C LEU A 151 -5.03 6.32 -6.65
N GLY A 152 -4.92 7.12 -7.72
CA GLY A 152 -6.08 7.71 -8.37
C GLY A 152 -6.81 6.63 -9.20
N ARG A 153 -8.10 6.84 -9.43
CA ARG A 153 -8.97 5.95 -10.21
C ARG A 153 -8.44 5.59 -11.62
N PRO A 154 -7.89 6.54 -12.42
CA PRO A 154 -7.36 6.22 -13.74
C PRO A 154 -6.21 5.21 -13.68
N ASP A 155 -5.35 5.29 -12.67
CA ASP A 155 -4.15 4.45 -12.57
C ASP A 155 -4.50 2.97 -12.29
N ALA A 156 -5.51 2.71 -11.47
CA ALA A 156 -5.92 1.35 -11.13
C ALA A 156 -6.62 0.65 -12.31
N GLY A 157 -7.49 1.35 -13.05
CA GLY A 157 -8.15 0.82 -14.25
C GLY A 157 -7.15 0.43 -15.34
N VAL A 158 -6.19 1.32 -15.63
CA VAL A 158 -5.12 1.04 -16.60
C VAL A 158 -4.25 -0.15 -16.16
N LEU A 159 -3.98 -0.30 -14.86
CA LEU A 159 -3.26 -1.45 -14.35
C LEU A 159 -4.02 -2.76 -14.60
N HIS A 160 -5.35 -2.80 -14.33
CA HIS A 160 -6.16 -3.99 -14.57
C HIS A 160 -6.15 -4.41 -16.04
N ASP A 161 -6.34 -3.48 -16.95
CA ASP A 161 -6.25 -3.77 -18.40
C ASP A 161 -4.88 -4.34 -18.77
N ARG A 162 -3.81 -3.80 -18.21
CA ARG A 162 -2.45 -4.24 -18.49
C ARG A 162 -2.08 -5.56 -17.82
N ILE A 163 -2.73 -5.94 -16.73
CA ILE A 163 -2.59 -7.28 -16.14
C ILE A 163 -3.08 -8.35 -17.12
N GLU A 164 -4.11 -8.06 -17.91
CA GLU A 164 -4.66 -9.00 -18.88
C GLU A 164 -3.95 -8.95 -20.24
N THR A 165 -3.50 -7.76 -20.67
CA THR A 165 -3.02 -7.54 -22.05
C THR A 165 -1.49 -7.51 -22.20
N VAL A 166 -0.74 -7.09 -21.19
CA VAL A 166 0.71 -6.88 -21.25
C VAL A 166 1.49 -7.83 -20.33
N LEU A 167 1.02 -8.00 -19.09
CA LEU A 167 1.75 -8.78 -18.09
C LEU A 167 1.95 -10.25 -18.46
N PRO A 168 1.05 -10.95 -19.18
CA PRO A 168 1.25 -12.36 -19.56
C PRO A 168 2.55 -12.61 -20.30
N ASP A 169 2.97 -11.72 -21.20
CA ASP A 169 4.20 -11.83 -21.96
C ASP A 169 5.47 -11.60 -21.14
N LEU A 170 5.34 -10.81 -20.05
CA LEU A 170 6.44 -10.41 -19.16
C LEU A 170 6.59 -11.32 -17.95
N ARG A 171 5.51 -12.03 -17.56
CA ARG A 171 5.42 -12.80 -16.32
C ARG A 171 6.59 -13.74 -16.11
N LYS A 172 6.98 -14.49 -17.15
CA LYS A 172 8.11 -15.43 -17.09
C LYS A 172 9.42 -14.76 -16.65
N TYR A 173 9.69 -13.53 -17.09
CA TYR A 173 10.92 -12.81 -16.75
C TYR A 173 10.90 -12.35 -15.29
N PHE A 174 9.73 -11.96 -14.75
CA PHE A 174 9.58 -11.64 -13.34
C PHE A 174 9.69 -12.87 -12.45
N GLU A 175 9.15 -14.03 -12.86
CA GLU A 175 9.26 -15.29 -12.13
C GLU A 175 10.72 -15.79 -12.11
N GLU A 176 11.45 -15.70 -13.22
CA GLU A 176 12.88 -16.00 -13.30
C GLU A 176 13.70 -15.06 -12.37
N ALA A 177 13.37 -13.77 -12.37
CA ALA A 177 14.02 -12.79 -11.49
C ALA A 177 13.70 -13.03 -10.00
N GLN A 178 12.51 -13.54 -9.65
CA GLN A 178 12.20 -14.02 -8.31
C GLN A 178 13.12 -15.18 -7.93
N ASP A 179 13.30 -16.16 -8.79
CA ASP A 179 14.17 -17.32 -8.53
C ASP A 179 15.63 -16.91 -8.26
N GLU A 180 16.10 -15.82 -8.91
CA GLU A 180 17.45 -15.28 -8.72
C GLU A 180 17.60 -14.42 -7.45
N SER A 181 16.58 -13.64 -7.10
CA SER A 181 16.67 -12.59 -6.06
C SER A 181 16.00 -12.95 -4.75
N GLY A 182 15.03 -13.88 -4.78
CA GLY A 182 14.16 -14.19 -3.66
C GLY A 182 13.11 -13.10 -3.37
N LEU A 183 12.93 -12.14 -4.29
CA LEU A 183 11.88 -11.12 -4.20
C LEU A 183 10.64 -11.61 -4.94
N ASP A 184 9.46 -11.43 -4.36
CA ASP A 184 8.20 -11.81 -4.99
C ASP A 184 8.07 -11.19 -6.39
N TRP A 185 7.79 -12.02 -7.41
CA TRP A 185 7.67 -11.58 -8.80
C TRP A 185 6.61 -10.48 -8.99
N ARG A 186 5.53 -10.51 -8.21
CA ARG A 186 4.48 -9.50 -8.25
C ARG A 186 4.96 -8.16 -7.70
N LEU A 187 5.89 -8.18 -6.72
CA LEU A 187 6.56 -6.96 -6.26
C LEU A 187 7.48 -6.40 -7.35
N LEU A 188 8.24 -7.25 -8.04
CA LEU A 188 9.09 -6.83 -9.15
C LEU A 188 8.25 -6.26 -10.30
N ALA A 189 7.10 -6.89 -10.61
CA ALA A 189 6.15 -6.37 -11.59
C ALA A 189 5.53 -5.03 -11.16
N ALA A 190 5.20 -4.85 -9.87
CA ALA A 190 4.69 -3.59 -9.33
C ALA A 190 5.72 -2.45 -9.45
N ILE A 191 7.01 -2.75 -9.22
CA ILE A 191 8.10 -1.78 -9.42
C ILE A 191 8.21 -1.41 -10.89
N ALA A 192 8.25 -2.38 -11.80
CA ALA A 192 8.32 -2.14 -13.24
C ALA A 192 7.12 -1.33 -13.76
N TYR A 193 5.93 -1.59 -13.21
CA TYR A 193 4.74 -0.80 -13.54
C TYR A 193 4.87 0.65 -13.07
N GLN A 194 5.38 0.89 -11.86
CA GLN A 194 5.63 2.24 -11.35
C GLN A 194 6.68 2.98 -12.19
N GLU A 195 7.67 2.28 -12.71
CA GLU A 195 8.77 2.87 -13.46
C GLU A 195 8.38 3.22 -14.91
N SER A 196 7.66 2.33 -15.60
CA SER A 196 7.42 2.44 -17.04
C SER A 196 6.03 2.04 -17.49
N GLN A 197 5.14 1.65 -16.56
CA GLN A 197 3.89 0.96 -16.89
C GLN A 197 4.11 -0.28 -17.79
N TRP A 198 5.21 -0.99 -17.58
CA TRP A 198 5.68 -2.14 -18.38
C TRP A 198 6.02 -1.82 -19.84
N SER A 199 6.39 -0.58 -20.17
CA SER A 199 6.88 -0.23 -21.51
C SER A 199 8.36 -0.58 -21.62
N ALA A 200 8.71 -1.41 -22.61
CA ALA A 200 10.08 -1.87 -22.83
C ALA A 200 11.01 -0.76 -23.33
N ASP A 201 10.46 0.21 -24.07
CA ASP A 201 11.16 1.30 -24.76
C ASP A 201 11.03 2.65 -24.02
N ALA A 202 10.44 2.65 -22.81
CA ALA A 202 10.28 3.85 -22.03
C ALA A 202 11.61 4.60 -21.82
N THR A 203 11.58 5.90 -22.10
CA THR A 203 12.74 6.79 -21.91
C THR A 203 12.27 8.05 -21.19
N SER A 204 12.91 8.37 -20.05
CA SER A 204 12.61 9.61 -19.33
C SER A 204 13.42 10.79 -19.87
N GLU A 205 12.99 12.00 -19.54
CA GLU A 205 13.73 13.25 -19.84
C GLU A 205 15.15 13.26 -19.25
N THR A 206 15.38 12.52 -18.17
CA THR A 206 16.68 12.40 -17.50
C THR A 206 17.55 11.28 -18.04
N GLY A 207 17.13 10.58 -19.12
CA GLY A 207 17.90 9.55 -19.81
C GLY A 207 17.89 8.17 -19.15
N VAL A 208 17.02 7.91 -18.19
CA VAL A 208 16.76 6.55 -17.72
C VAL A 208 15.93 5.80 -18.76
N ARG A 209 16.16 4.49 -18.94
CA ARG A 209 15.61 3.72 -20.04
C ARG A 209 15.14 2.34 -19.64
N GLY A 210 14.18 1.83 -20.43
CA GLY A 210 13.67 0.47 -20.38
C GLY A 210 12.64 0.24 -19.29
N ILE A 211 12.17 -0.98 -19.21
CA ILE A 211 11.05 -1.39 -18.35
C ILE A 211 11.26 -1.09 -16.86
N MET A 212 12.51 -1.11 -16.38
CA MET A 212 12.89 -0.88 -14.97
C MET A 212 13.50 0.51 -14.74
N GLN A 213 13.54 1.40 -15.75
CA GLN A 213 14.08 2.76 -15.69
C GLN A 213 15.44 2.83 -14.96
N ILE A 214 16.39 1.96 -15.39
CA ILE A 214 17.71 1.87 -14.77
C ILE A 214 18.59 3.03 -15.28
N THR A 215 19.25 3.73 -14.33
CA THR A 215 20.24 4.77 -14.68
C THR A 215 21.49 4.13 -15.30
N GLU A 216 22.28 4.92 -16.01
CA GLU A 216 23.54 4.43 -16.61
C GLU A 216 24.53 3.98 -15.54
N ASP A 217 24.61 4.68 -14.41
CA ASP A 217 25.50 4.33 -13.30
C ASP A 217 25.09 3.02 -12.66
N THR A 218 23.79 2.83 -12.43
CA THR A 218 23.26 1.56 -11.91
C THR A 218 23.49 0.42 -12.90
N ALA A 219 23.27 0.66 -14.22
CA ALA A 219 23.52 -0.34 -15.25
C ALA A 219 25.00 -0.79 -15.24
N ARG A 220 25.94 0.14 -15.14
CA ARG A 220 27.38 -0.17 -15.00
C ARG A 220 27.66 -0.97 -13.74
N GLN A 221 27.08 -0.59 -12.60
CA GLN A 221 27.27 -1.28 -11.33
C GLN A 221 26.80 -2.74 -11.36
N VAL A 222 25.69 -3.04 -12.05
CA VAL A 222 25.11 -4.39 -12.12
C VAL A 222 25.51 -5.16 -13.39
N GLY A 223 26.38 -4.59 -14.23
CA GLY A 223 26.87 -5.21 -15.45
C GLY A 223 25.81 -5.35 -16.57
N LEU A 224 24.85 -4.42 -16.63
CA LEU A 224 23.79 -4.39 -17.65
C LEU A 224 24.27 -3.59 -18.87
N ALA A 225 24.54 -4.26 -19.98
CA ALA A 225 25.02 -3.62 -21.22
C ALA A 225 23.90 -2.92 -21.98
N ASP A 226 22.74 -3.54 -22.05
CA ASP A 226 21.55 -3.01 -22.76
C ASP A 226 20.38 -2.87 -21.80
N ARG A 227 19.97 -1.62 -21.55
CA ARG A 227 18.85 -1.28 -20.66
C ARG A 227 17.48 -1.50 -21.29
N LEU A 228 17.41 -1.70 -22.62
CA LEU A 228 16.18 -1.99 -23.35
C LEU A 228 15.91 -3.50 -23.48
N ASP A 229 16.89 -4.35 -23.18
CA ASP A 229 16.66 -5.80 -23.06
C ASP A 229 15.81 -6.08 -21.82
N VAL A 230 14.56 -6.43 -22.05
CA VAL A 230 13.53 -6.58 -21.01
C VAL A 230 13.93 -7.61 -19.96
N GLN A 231 14.34 -8.82 -20.38
CA GLN A 231 14.72 -9.89 -19.45
C GLN A 231 15.92 -9.50 -18.60
N LYS A 232 16.98 -9.00 -19.26
CA LYS A 232 18.21 -8.61 -18.54
C LYS A 232 18.00 -7.40 -17.64
N SER A 233 17.15 -6.45 -18.05
CA SER A 233 16.81 -5.28 -17.25
C SER A 233 16.05 -5.68 -15.98
N ILE A 234 15.06 -6.57 -16.06
CA ILE A 234 14.30 -7.10 -14.93
C ILE A 234 15.24 -7.86 -13.97
N SER A 235 16.06 -8.79 -14.49
CA SER A 235 17.00 -9.56 -13.69
C SER A 235 18.05 -8.67 -13.01
N ALA A 236 18.60 -7.68 -13.72
CA ALA A 236 19.56 -6.71 -13.17
C ALA A 236 18.95 -5.86 -12.04
N ALA A 237 17.73 -5.34 -12.24
CA ALA A 237 17.02 -4.60 -11.20
C ALA A 237 16.72 -5.46 -9.97
N ALA A 238 16.31 -6.71 -10.16
CA ALA A 238 16.03 -7.64 -9.06
C ALA A 238 17.30 -7.94 -8.24
N ARG A 239 18.45 -8.13 -8.90
CA ARG A 239 19.75 -8.25 -8.21
C ARG A 239 20.12 -6.99 -7.44
N TYR A 240 19.96 -5.82 -8.04
CA TYR A 240 20.23 -4.55 -7.38
C TYR A 240 19.34 -4.32 -6.15
N LEU A 241 18.04 -4.62 -6.25
CA LEU A 241 17.12 -4.56 -5.12
C LEU A 241 17.53 -5.53 -4.00
N ARG A 242 17.90 -6.78 -4.33
CA ARG A 242 18.43 -7.72 -3.34
C ARG A 242 19.67 -7.17 -2.65
N ASP A 243 20.61 -6.62 -3.41
CA ASP A 243 21.86 -6.05 -2.85
C ASP A 243 21.56 -4.84 -1.94
N LEU A 244 20.56 -4.02 -2.27
CA LEU A 244 20.09 -2.94 -1.38
C LEU A 244 19.46 -3.50 -0.10
N ARG A 245 18.61 -4.53 -0.21
CA ARG A 245 18.00 -5.21 0.94
C ARG A 245 19.05 -5.81 1.87
N ASP A 246 20.07 -6.42 1.31
CA ASP A 246 21.14 -7.08 2.06
C ASP A 246 22.08 -6.09 2.77
N LYS A 247 22.21 -4.86 2.24
CA LYS A 247 22.93 -3.75 2.89
C LYS A 247 22.16 -3.13 4.06
N LEU A 248 20.85 -3.33 4.16
CA LEU A 248 20.07 -2.87 5.30
C LEU A 248 20.38 -3.71 6.55
N PRO A 249 20.37 -3.11 7.76
CA PRO A 249 20.62 -3.85 9.00
C PRO A 249 19.75 -5.10 9.15
N ALA A 250 20.35 -6.24 9.51
CA ALA A 250 19.65 -7.53 9.61
C ALA A 250 18.48 -7.53 10.61
N ARG A 251 18.53 -6.65 11.62
CA ARG A 251 17.46 -6.49 12.63
C ARG A 251 16.15 -5.90 12.09
N ILE A 252 16.19 -5.26 10.90
CA ILE A 252 14.96 -4.72 10.29
C ILE A 252 14.13 -5.89 9.80
N ALA A 253 12.94 -6.05 10.38
CA ALA A 253 12.01 -7.11 10.02
C ALA A 253 11.17 -6.74 8.78
N GLU A 254 10.58 -7.75 8.14
CA GLU A 254 9.55 -7.51 7.12
C GLU A 254 8.23 -7.04 7.80
N PRO A 255 7.45 -6.20 7.14
CA PRO A 255 7.63 -5.67 5.78
C PRO A 255 8.47 -4.39 5.69
N ASP A 256 8.94 -3.81 6.81
CA ASP A 256 9.67 -2.54 6.82
C ASP A 256 10.97 -2.63 6.01
N ARG A 257 11.64 -3.78 6.04
CA ARG A 257 12.87 -4.02 5.27
C ARG A 257 12.63 -3.85 3.76
N THR A 258 11.52 -4.39 3.27
CA THR A 258 11.10 -4.22 1.86
C THR A 258 10.79 -2.76 1.53
N TRP A 259 10.08 -2.05 2.39
CA TRP A 259 9.73 -0.63 2.12
C TRP A 259 10.95 0.29 2.18
N LEU A 260 11.87 0.05 3.09
CA LEU A 260 13.15 0.79 3.15
C LEU A 260 14.04 0.46 1.95
N MET A 261 14.07 -0.79 1.49
CA MET A 261 14.75 -1.18 0.24
C MET A 261 14.19 -0.41 -0.96
N LEU A 262 12.88 -0.30 -1.11
CA LEU A 262 12.24 0.48 -2.18
C LEU A 262 12.58 1.97 -2.09
N ALA A 263 12.61 2.53 -0.89
CA ALA A 263 13.04 3.91 -0.70
C ALA A 263 14.50 4.10 -1.11
N ALA A 264 15.39 3.17 -0.73
CA ALA A 264 16.80 3.18 -1.16
C ALA A 264 16.96 3.03 -2.68
N PHE A 265 16.11 2.24 -3.33
CA PHE A 265 16.09 2.10 -4.78
C PHE A 265 15.80 3.43 -5.47
N ASN A 266 14.85 4.21 -4.95
CA ASN A 266 14.42 5.48 -5.54
C ASN A 266 15.36 6.67 -5.23
N ILE A 267 15.83 6.82 -3.96
CA ILE A 267 16.60 8.01 -3.52
C ILE A 267 18.10 7.71 -3.32
N GLY A 268 18.46 6.44 -3.35
CA GLY A 268 19.81 5.98 -2.99
C GLY A 268 19.96 5.65 -1.50
N LEU A 269 20.76 4.61 -1.22
CA LEU A 269 20.98 4.11 0.15
C LEU A 269 21.51 5.19 1.11
N GLY A 270 22.39 6.07 0.62
CA GLY A 270 22.99 7.10 1.45
C GLY A 270 21.98 8.12 1.98
N HIS A 271 21.06 8.62 1.13
CA HIS A 271 19.99 9.52 1.59
C HIS A 271 18.94 8.81 2.44
N LEU A 272 18.70 7.51 2.20
CA LEU A 272 17.89 6.73 3.12
C LEU A 272 18.53 6.67 4.52
N GLU A 273 19.84 6.46 4.62
CA GLU A 273 20.54 6.47 5.92
C GLU A 273 20.50 7.84 6.58
N ASP A 274 20.62 8.93 5.81
CA ASP A 274 20.40 10.29 6.32
C ASP A 274 18.98 10.47 6.91
N ALA A 275 17.95 9.96 6.23
CA ALA A 275 16.58 9.99 6.74
C ALA A 275 16.42 9.14 8.02
N ARG A 276 17.09 7.99 8.10
CA ARG A 276 17.11 7.13 9.31
C ARG A 276 17.78 7.85 10.49
N VAL A 277 18.87 8.57 10.25
CA VAL A 277 19.52 9.42 11.25
C VAL A 277 18.59 10.52 11.74
N LEU A 278 17.88 11.22 10.83
CA LEU A 278 16.88 12.22 11.21
C LEU A 278 15.74 11.60 12.03
N THR A 279 15.25 10.43 11.61
CA THR A 279 14.22 9.70 12.35
C THR A 279 14.65 9.47 13.80
N GLN A 280 15.89 9.04 14.02
CA GLN A 280 16.44 8.81 15.35
C GLN A 280 16.57 10.10 16.16
N LYS A 281 17.02 11.20 15.54
CA LYS A 281 17.07 12.53 16.19
C LYS A 281 15.68 13.01 16.60
N MET A 282 14.64 12.69 15.83
CA MET A 282 13.23 12.97 16.11
C MET A 282 12.61 11.98 17.12
N LYS A 283 13.42 11.11 17.75
CA LYS A 283 12.99 10.06 18.68
C LYS A 283 12.04 9.01 18.08
N GLY A 284 12.02 8.88 16.76
CA GLY A 284 11.36 7.79 16.03
C GLY A 284 12.25 6.55 15.92
N ASN A 285 11.69 5.45 15.45
CA ASN A 285 12.42 4.21 15.20
C ASN A 285 12.95 4.19 13.76
N PRO A 286 14.31 4.23 13.54
CA PRO A 286 14.90 4.25 12.21
C PRO A 286 14.72 2.94 11.43
N ASP A 287 14.25 1.89 12.08
CA ASP A 287 14.02 0.58 11.49
C ASP A 287 12.54 0.35 11.06
N LEU A 288 11.65 1.31 11.34
CA LEU A 288 10.24 1.28 10.94
C LEU A 288 9.98 2.25 9.79
N TRP A 289 9.44 1.75 8.68
CA TRP A 289 9.04 2.57 7.54
C TRP A 289 8.10 3.69 7.93
N ASN A 290 7.13 3.42 8.80
CA ASN A 290 6.15 4.40 9.24
C ASN A 290 6.74 5.62 9.95
N ASP A 291 7.93 5.51 10.50
CA ASP A 291 8.66 6.63 11.10
C ASP A 291 9.63 7.25 10.10
N VAL A 292 10.37 6.44 9.33
CA VAL A 292 11.35 6.93 8.34
C VAL A 292 10.66 7.74 7.23
N ARG A 293 9.47 7.33 6.77
CA ARG A 293 8.71 8.08 5.76
C ARG A 293 8.32 9.50 6.17
N LYS A 294 8.29 9.81 7.48
CA LYS A 294 8.04 11.16 8.00
C LYS A 294 9.29 12.03 7.94
N ALA A 295 10.47 11.42 8.11
CA ALA A 295 11.75 12.10 8.08
C ALA A 295 12.26 12.32 6.64
N LEU A 296 11.94 11.42 5.69
CA LEU A 296 12.38 11.54 4.30
C LEU A 296 12.07 12.91 3.66
N PRO A 297 10.83 13.46 3.71
CA PRO A 297 10.53 14.76 3.12
C PRO A 297 11.34 15.91 3.72
N LEU A 298 11.77 15.79 4.97
CA LEU A 298 12.58 16.79 5.67
C LEU A 298 13.99 16.94 5.07
N LEU A 299 14.47 15.98 4.28
CA LEU A 299 15.72 16.13 3.51
C LEU A 299 15.66 17.24 2.44
N ALA A 300 14.49 17.80 2.16
CA ALA A 300 14.34 18.97 1.31
C ALA A 300 14.35 20.31 2.09
N ASP A 301 14.29 20.25 3.42
CA ASP A 301 14.24 21.43 4.29
C ASP A 301 15.66 21.76 4.82
N PRO A 302 16.15 23.02 4.63
CA PRO A 302 17.47 23.47 5.07
C PRO A 302 17.75 23.24 6.56
N GLU A 303 16.74 23.34 7.42
CA GLU A 303 16.89 23.13 8.87
C GLU A 303 17.30 21.69 9.17
N TYR A 304 16.82 20.72 8.38
CA TYR A 304 17.06 19.30 8.61
C TYR A 304 18.21 18.73 7.79
N PHE A 305 18.30 19.06 6.49
CA PHE A 305 19.37 18.49 5.66
C PHE A 305 20.78 18.98 6.06
N ALA A 306 20.89 20.15 6.69
CA ALA A 306 22.17 20.61 7.24
C ALA A 306 22.71 19.72 8.40
N GLN A 307 21.86 18.86 8.95
CA GLN A 307 22.19 18.00 10.08
C GLN A 307 22.61 16.57 9.69
N VAL A 308 22.63 16.26 8.40
CA VAL A 308 22.93 14.91 7.87
C VAL A 308 24.11 14.94 6.91
N LYS A 309 24.62 13.76 6.57
CA LYS A 309 25.90 13.61 5.88
C LYS A 309 25.86 14.06 4.42
N LEU A 310 24.83 13.70 3.66
CA LEU A 310 24.72 13.97 2.22
C LEU A 310 23.93 15.24 1.90
N GLY A 311 23.21 15.78 2.90
CA GLY A 311 22.50 17.04 2.75
C GLY A 311 21.20 16.92 1.97
N TYR A 312 20.95 17.89 1.08
CA TYR A 312 19.69 18.04 0.35
C TYR A 312 19.34 16.82 -0.51
N ALA A 313 18.08 16.39 -0.40
CA ALA A 313 17.47 15.42 -1.31
C ALA A 313 15.94 15.65 -1.45
N ARG A 314 15.36 15.22 -2.59
CA ARG A 314 13.91 15.28 -2.84
C ARG A 314 13.19 14.14 -2.09
N GLY A 315 13.28 14.12 -0.76
CA GLY A 315 12.83 13.01 0.08
C GLY A 315 11.32 12.72 0.06
N GLY A 316 10.49 13.59 -0.50
CA GLY A 316 9.08 13.29 -0.76
C GLY A 316 8.87 12.27 -1.90
N MET A 317 9.77 12.21 -2.87
CA MET A 317 9.68 11.29 -4.01
C MET A 317 9.69 9.80 -3.60
N PRO A 318 10.64 9.31 -2.78
CA PRO A 318 10.65 7.92 -2.35
C PRO A 318 9.41 7.54 -1.52
N VAL A 319 8.83 8.47 -0.76
CA VAL A 319 7.59 8.19 -0.01
C VAL A 319 6.44 7.93 -0.98
N ALA A 320 6.27 8.77 -1.99
CA ALA A 320 5.25 8.57 -3.02
C ALA A 320 5.50 7.30 -3.84
N PHE A 321 6.77 7.04 -4.19
CA PHE A 321 7.18 5.83 -4.91
C PHE A 321 6.80 4.55 -4.16
N VAL A 322 7.23 4.43 -2.89
CA VAL A 322 6.91 3.27 -2.06
C VAL A 322 5.40 3.09 -1.91
N GLN A 323 4.65 4.18 -1.71
CA GLN A 323 3.20 4.12 -1.59
C GLN A 323 2.53 3.57 -2.86
N ARG A 324 2.93 4.02 -4.05
CA ARG A 324 2.38 3.53 -5.32
C ARG A 324 2.75 2.08 -5.58
N VAL A 325 4.03 1.70 -5.40
CA VAL A 325 4.48 0.31 -5.55
C VAL A 325 3.70 -0.63 -4.62
N ARG A 326 3.46 -0.23 -3.37
CA ARG A 326 2.64 -1.02 -2.43
C ARG A 326 1.22 -1.22 -2.93
N SER A 327 0.60 -0.16 -3.46
CA SER A 327 -0.76 -0.24 -4.00
C SER A 327 -0.83 -1.17 -5.23
N TYR A 328 0.11 -1.05 -6.16
CA TYR A 328 0.20 -1.95 -7.32
C TYR A 328 0.49 -3.40 -6.90
N TYR A 329 1.39 -3.58 -5.93
CA TYR A 329 1.70 -4.91 -5.41
C TYR A 329 0.48 -5.56 -4.73
N ASP A 330 -0.32 -4.80 -3.99
CA ASP A 330 -1.55 -5.32 -3.35
C ASP A 330 -2.57 -5.76 -4.41
N ILE A 331 -2.77 -4.99 -5.49
CA ILE A 331 -3.64 -5.38 -6.62
C ILE A 331 -3.12 -6.66 -7.28
N LEU A 332 -1.84 -6.71 -7.64
CA LEU A 332 -1.23 -7.88 -8.28
C LEU A 332 -1.27 -9.13 -7.37
N ALA A 333 -1.04 -8.96 -6.08
CA ALA A 333 -1.05 -10.07 -5.12
C ALA A 333 -2.46 -10.66 -4.91
N ARG A 334 -3.52 -9.87 -5.09
CA ARG A 334 -4.90 -10.33 -5.06
C ARG A 334 -5.33 -10.99 -6.38
N ALA A 335 -4.94 -10.40 -7.50
CA ALA A 335 -5.34 -10.87 -8.83
C ALA A 335 -4.57 -12.14 -9.27
N LEU A 336 -3.35 -12.33 -8.81
CA LEU A 336 -2.42 -13.31 -9.36
C LEU A 336 -1.81 -14.22 -8.27
N PRO A 337 -1.66 -15.54 -8.54
CA PRO A 337 -1.06 -16.46 -7.59
C PRO A 337 0.44 -16.18 -7.39
N PRO A 338 1.01 -16.51 -6.21
CA PRO A 338 2.44 -16.49 -6.00
C PRO A 338 3.13 -17.52 -6.90
N HIS A 339 4.38 -17.23 -7.29
CA HIS A 339 5.23 -18.20 -7.94
C HIS A 339 5.91 -19.09 -6.90
N VAL A 340 5.80 -20.41 -7.09
CA VAL A 340 6.52 -21.39 -6.28
C VAL A 340 7.75 -21.83 -7.07
N PRO A 341 8.97 -21.50 -6.62
CA PRO A 341 10.19 -21.91 -7.30
C PRO A 341 10.23 -23.42 -7.49
N ARG A 342 10.50 -23.88 -8.71
CA ARG A 342 10.75 -25.30 -8.95
C ARG A 342 12.09 -25.66 -8.30
N LEU A 343 12.10 -26.61 -7.38
CA LEU A 343 13.33 -27.20 -6.86
C LEU A 343 14.14 -27.73 -8.06
N ARG A 344 15.24 -27.07 -8.40
CA ARG A 344 16.22 -27.69 -9.30
C ARG A 344 16.84 -28.83 -8.50
N ALA A 345 16.61 -30.07 -8.94
CA ALA A 345 17.41 -31.19 -8.44
C ALA A 345 18.86 -30.84 -8.70
N SER A 346 19.64 -30.61 -7.64
CA SER A 346 21.09 -30.58 -7.77
C SER A 346 21.49 -31.96 -8.32
N THR A 347 22.05 -32.00 -9.52
CA THR A 347 22.78 -33.17 -9.98
C THR A 347 23.93 -33.34 -8.98
N PHE A 348 23.75 -34.20 -8.02
CA PHE A 348 24.88 -34.80 -7.31
C PHE A 348 25.62 -35.58 -8.40
N ASP A 349 26.68 -35.02 -8.92
CA ASP A 349 27.69 -35.78 -9.64
C ASP A 349 28.15 -36.87 -8.68
N ALA A 350 27.68 -38.09 -8.95
CA ALA A 350 28.20 -39.27 -8.32
C ALA A 350 29.68 -39.32 -8.68
N VAL A 351 30.55 -38.92 -7.75
CA VAL A 351 31.98 -39.22 -7.80
C VAL A 351 32.07 -40.73 -7.75
N ALA A 352 32.15 -41.33 -8.94
CA ALA A 352 32.61 -42.69 -9.08
C ALA A 352 34.06 -42.75 -8.57
N SER A 353 34.21 -43.30 -7.40
CA SER A 353 35.55 -43.72 -6.91
C SER A 353 36.01 -44.94 -7.68
N PRO A 354 37.29 -45.03 -8.00
CA PRO A 354 37.89 -46.14 -8.79
C PRO A 354 37.93 -47.45 -8.05
#